data_2b591b5f8c0611660844e3d2e5152ed0
#
_entry.id   2b591b5f8c0611660844e3d2e5152ed0
#
_cell.length_a   1.000
_cell.length_b   1.000
_cell.length_c   1.000
_cell.angle_alpha   90.00
_cell.angle_beta   90.00
_cell.angle_gamma   90.00
#
_symmetry.space_group_name_H-M   'P 1'
#
loop_
_entity.id
_entity.type
_entity.pdbx_description
1 polymer ?
#
loop_
_entity_poly.entity_id
_entity_poly.type
_entity_poly.pdbx_seq_one_letter_code
_entity_poly.pdbx_strand_id
1 'polypeptide(L)'
;MLNPKTKQRELAYTVKIDNILPIEGSDNCECAVVGGWHIMTRKGTFRPGDIAVYFEIDSKLPERQWSEFLASKHYKIKTQKYTFGGKGNFVSQGLLMALGDFYENGGIPACIAAIQTGWNVAKMHDLSGDEYINIPLTDELGVIYSVIEDNKRKSNTDKYSRMYQRHIKLFKEHKILRTLYKYTWGKKLLFIFLGKKRDGRNWPMWVVKTDEERVQNMPFLFPGNPEKEWMVTEKIDGTSTTFTMKRLKRNKYDFYVCSRNVCFDKPDKKCYYETNVYTEMAEKYNVEEVLKNMLDIHKEFEFVTIQGETYGKSVQNRDYSIDYIDFAAFNLIFGYKDGTTKRLNPREMTEILVNTYNIPCVPILDEHFILPDTCDEMVAYADGISQLDGEMREGVVLRTIDGRESFKAVSNEFLIKYHQ
;
A
#
# COMPACT_ATOMS: atom_id res chain seq x y z
N MET A 1 3.01 0.87 12.81
CA MET A 1 2.03 0.11 13.64
C MET A 1 0.67 0.78 13.59
N LEU A 2 -0.40 0.02 13.52
CA LEU A 2 -1.76 0.56 13.66
C LEU A 2 -2.12 0.64 15.15
N ASN A 3 -2.44 1.83 15.64
CA ASN A 3 -2.86 2.01 17.02
C ASN A 3 -4.25 1.36 17.19
N PRO A 4 -4.43 0.36 18.06
CA PRO A 4 -5.69 -0.38 18.16
C PRO A 4 -6.86 0.46 18.66
N LYS A 5 -6.59 1.53 19.43
CA LYS A 5 -7.59 2.43 19.99
C LYS A 5 -7.98 3.56 19.03
N THR A 6 -6.99 4.26 18.47
CA THR A 6 -7.22 5.44 17.63
C THR A 6 -7.38 5.09 16.15
N LYS A 7 -6.98 3.88 15.75
CA LYS A 7 -6.87 3.44 14.35
C LYS A 7 -5.94 4.31 13.49
N GLN A 8 -5.13 5.15 14.13
CA GLN A 8 -4.10 5.93 13.47
C GLN A 8 -2.83 5.10 13.29
N ARG A 9 -2.11 5.37 12.22
CA ARG A 9 -0.84 4.71 11.93
C ARG A 9 0.30 5.42 12.63
N GLU A 10 1.00 4.72 13.50
CA GLU A 10 2.25 5.14 14.10
C GLU A 10 3.39 4.85 13.14
N LEU A 11 4.15 5.88 12.79
CA LEU A 11 5.27 5.79 11.83
C LEU A 11 6.62 5.60 12.52
N ALA A 12 6.71 5.93 13.82
CA ALA A 12 7.86 5.71 14.65
C ALA A 12 7.40 5.16 16.00
N TYR A 13 8.02 4.07 16.45
CA TYR A 13 7.70 3.43 17.73
C TYR A 13 8.84 2.53 18.19
N THR A 14 8.84 2.21 19.47
CA THR A 14 9.82 1.27 20.03
C THR A 14 9.51 -0.16 19.67
N VAL A 15 10.54 -0.94 19.40
CA VAL A 15 10.45 -2.37 19.08
C VAL A 15 11.52 -3.15 19.84
N LYS A 16 11.26 -4.42 20.11
CA LYS A 16 12.27 -5.39 20.57
C LYS A 16 12.80 -6.15 19.36
N ILE A 17 14.10 -6.34 19.28
CA ILE A 17 14.73 -7.15 18.25
C ILE A 17 14.40 -8.62 18.51
N ASP A 18 13.66 -9.25 17.61
CA ASP A 18 13.26 -10.64 17.73
C ASP A 18 14.40 -11.58 17.37
N ASN A 19 15.09 -11.31 16.27
CA ASN A 19 16.19 -12.14 15.77
C ASN A 19 17.19 -11.32 14.95
N ILE A 20 18.39 -11.86 14.79
CA ILE A 20 19.45 -11.36 13.90
C ILE A 20 19.84 -12.48 12.93
N LEU A 21 19.67 -12.22 11.64
CA LEU A 21 19.95 -13.19 10.58
C LEU A 21 21.11 -12.70 9.71
N PRO A 22 21.95 -13.60 9.19
CA PRO A 22 22.99 -13.23 8.23
C PRO A 22 22.35 -12.82 6.91
N ILE A 23 22.97 -11.85 6.22
CA ILE A 23 22.61 -11.49 4.85
C ILE A 23 23.63 -12.12 3.91
N GLU A 24 23.15 -12.95 2.98
CA GLU A 24 23.99 -13.63 2.01
C GLU A 24 24.80 -12.63 1.17
N GLY A 25 26.12 -12.85 1.10
CA GLY A 25 27.04 -11.97 0.37
C GLY A 25 27.44 -10.68 1.07
N SER A 26 26.98 -10.44 2.30
CA SER A 26 27.36 -9.26 3.11
C SER A 26 28.24 -9.65 4.30
N ASP A 27 29.44 -9.03 4.38
CA ASP A 27 30.33 -9.18 5.53
C ASP A 27 30.06 -8.14 6.64
N ASN A 28 29.49 -6.99 6.27
CA ASN A 28 29.36 -5.81 7.13
C ASN A 28 27.94 -5.51 7.59
N CYS A 29 26.95 -6.21 7.02
CA CYS A 29 25.53 -6.00 7.34
C CYS A 29 24.87 -7.31 7.75
N GLU A 30 23.83 -7.21 8.54
CA GLU A 30 22.96 -8.27 8.99
C GLU A 30 21.51 -7.84 8.97
N CYS A 31 20.58 -8.78 9.00
CA CYS A 31 19.15 -8.53 9.05
C CYS A 31 18.68 -8.56 10.50
N ALA A 32 18.16 -7.46 10.99
CA ALA A 32 17.38 -7.43 12.21
C ALA A 32 15.90 -7.72 11.87
N VAL A 33 15.32 -8.68 12.58
CA VAL A 33 13.90 -9.05 12.48
C VAL A 33 13.16 -8.43 13.65
N VAL A 34 12.09 -7.70 13.36
CA VAL A 34 11.23 -7.07 14.37
C VAL A 34 9.78 -7.15 13.91
N GLY A 35 8.95 -7.93 14.63
CA GLY A 35 7.52 -8.05 14.34
C GLY A 35 7.22 -8.41 12.87
N GLY A 36 8.03 -9.27 12.26
CA GLY A 36 7.92 -9.68 10.86
C GLY A 36 8.54 -8.69 9.85
N TRP A 37 9.10 -7.57 10.30
CA TRP A 37 9.86 -6.67 9.44
C TRP A 37 11.32 -7.13 9.33
N HIS A 38 11.86 -7.14 8.13
CA HIS A 38 13.26 -7.43 7.85
C HIS A 38 14.01 -6.14 7.53
N ILE A 39 14.94 -5.76 8.39
CA ILE A 39 15.66 -4.48 8.29
C ILE A 39 17.17 -4.73 8.23
N MET A 40 17.82 -4.13 7.24
CA MET A 40 19.28 -4.19 7.16
C MET A 40 19.89 -3.25 8.21
N THR A 41 20.80 -3.80 8.99
CA THR A 41 21.59 -3.07 10.00
C THR A 41 23.08 -3.34 9.81
N ARG A 42 23.93 -2.51 10.39
CA ARG A 42 25.35 -2.79 10.45
C ARG A 42 25.59 -3.96 11.40
N LYS A 43 26.48 -4.87 11.03
CA LYS A 43 26.81 -6.05 11.82
C LYS A 43 27.26 -5.69 13.24
N GLY A 44 26.68 -6.37 14.22
CA GLY A 44 26.98 -6.16 15.64
C GLY A 44 26.34 -4.92 16.26
N THR A 45 25.45 -4.21 15.55
CA THR A 45 24.72 -3.06 16.13
C THR A 45 23.68 -3.50 17.15
N PHE A 46 22.96 -4.57 16.87
CA PHE A 46 21.89 -5.10 17.72
C PHE A 46 22.11 -6.55 18.09
N ARG A 47 21.43 -6.97 19.16
CA ARG A 47 21.30 -8.37 19.60
C ARG A 47 19.82 -8.71 19.80
N PRO A 48 19.41 -9.98 19.66
CA PRO A 48 18.08 -10.40 20.05
C PRO A 48 17.77 -9.95 21.49
N GLY A 49 16.59 -9.37 21.69
CA GLY A 49 16.15 -8.79 22.95
C GLY A 49 16.57 -7.35 23.20
N ASP A 50 17.36 -6.71 22.35
CA ASP A 50 17.62 -5.27 22.44
C ASP A 50 16.37 -4.46 22.05
N ILE A 51 16.26 -3.23 22.60
CA ILE A 51 15.21 -2.28 22.19
C ILE A 51 15.78 -1.24 21.22
N ALA A 52 14.99 -0.89 20.22
CA ALA A 52 15.32 0.09 19.21
C ALA A 52 14.10 0.95 18.85
N VAL A 53 14.31 2.07 18.17
CA VAL A 53 13.24 2.80 17.52
C VAL A 53 13.16 2.36 16.06
N TYR A 54 11.99 1.88 15.68
CA TYR A 54 11.66 1.51 14.30
C TYR A 54 10.91 2.65 13.61
N PHE A 55 11.33 2.97 12.41
CA PHE A 55 10.67 3.90 11.51
C PHE A 55 10.10 3.16 10.31
N GLU A 56 8.80 3.27 10.12
CA GLU A 56 8.11 2.59 9.03
C GLU A 56 8.49 3.14 7.64
N ILE A 57 8.30 2.31 6.63
CA ILE A 57 8.37 2.74 5.24
C ILE A 57 7.35 3.85 4.96
N ASP A 58 7.65 4.70 3.97
CA ASP A 58 6.88 5.89 3.61
C ASP A 58 6.83 6.98 4.69
N SER A 59 7.61 6.87 5.75
CA SER A 59 7.83 7.95 6.70
C SER A 59 8.88 8.95 6.19
N LYS A 60 8.79 10.19 6.67
CA LYS A 60 9.81 11.23 6.53
C LYS A 60 10.19 11.73 7.91
N LEU A 61 11.48 11.64 8.23
CA LEU A 61 12.05 12.14 9.47
C LEU A 61 12.21 13.66 9.39
N PRO A 62 12.20 14.36 10.54
CA PRO A 62 12.55 15.79 10.60
C PRO A 62 14.03 16.01 10.28
N GLU A 63 14.38 17.22 9.85
CA GLU A 63 15.76 17.62 9.61
C GLU A 63 16.43 17.93 10.94
N ARG A 64 17.02 16.92 11.56
CA ARG A 64 17.70 16.95 12.86
C ARG A 64 19.10 16.36 12.74
N GLN A 65 19.97 16.63 13.71
CA GLN A 65 21.33 16.09 13.74
C GLN A 65 21.34 14.55 13.68
N TRP A 66 20.48 13.89 14.46
CA TRP A 66 20.38 12.44 14.49
C TRP A 66 19.83 11.79 13.20
N SER A 67 19.20 12.57 12.32
CA SER A 67 18.67 12.10 11.04
C SER A 67 19.47 12.58 9.81
N GLU A 68 20.56 13.33 10.01
CA GLU A 68 21.35 13.97 8.94
C GLU A 68 21.89 12.99 7.89
N PHE A 69 22.16 11.74 8.28
CA PHE A 69 22.60 10.69 7.35
C PHE A 69 21.57 10.38 6.25
N LEU A 70 20.31 10.81 6.41
CA LEU A 70 19.25 10.67 5.40
C LEU A 70 19.06 11.93 4.52
N ALA A 71 19.87 12.97 4.68
CA ALA A 71 19.72 14.22 3.94
C ALA A 71 19.72 14.02 2.42
N SER A 72 20.60 13.15 1.91
CA SER A 72 20.68 12.80 0.48
C SER A 72 19.41 12.12 -0.05
N LYS A 73 18.63 11.49 0.82
CA LYS A 73 17.33 10.85 0.53
C LYS A 73 16.14 11.73 0.91
N HIS A 74 16.36 13.02 1.15
CA HIS A 74 15.36 13.98 1.61
C HIS A 74 14.64 13.51 2.88
N TYR A 75 15.35 12.83 3.77
CA TYR A 75 14.87 12.28 5.05
C TYR A 75 13.74 11.25 4.91
N LYS A 76 13.55 10.68 3.72
CA LYS A 76 12.48 9.69 3.44
C LYS A 76 12.97 8.27 3.63
N ILE A 77 12.15 7.47 4.27
CA ILE A 77 12.34 6.03 4.43
C ILE A 77 11.48 5.31 3.42
N LYS A 78 12.09 4.41 2.66
CA LYS A 78 11.44 3.57 1.67
C LYS A 78 11.98 2.15 1.77
N THR A 79 11.20 1.19 1.27
CA THR A 79 11.73 -0.15 0.99
C THR A 79 12.94 -0.03 0.07
N GLN A 80 14.03 -0.68 0.40
CA GLN A 80 15.27 -0.62 -0.36
C GLN A 80 15.81 -2.00 -0.67
N LYS A 81 16.12 -2.24 -1.94
CA LYS A 81 16.81 -3.45 -2.40
C LYS A 81 18.31 -3.20 -2.43
N TYR A 82 19.06 -4.13 -1.86
CA TYR A 82 20.51 -4.15 -1.84
C TYR A 82 21.00 -5.38 -2.60
N THR A 83 22.06 -5.21 -3.40
CA THR A 83 22.72 -6.30 -4.14
C THR A 83 24.17 -6.39 -3.71
N PHE A 84 24.62 -7.56 -3.30
CA PHE A 84 25.95 -7.80 -2.77
C PHE A 84 26.84 -8.50 -3.81
N GLY A 85 27.29 -7.73 -4.82
CA GLY A 85 28.26 -8.21 -5.80
C GLY A 85 27.88 -9.48 -6.57
N GLY A 86 26.57 -9.71 -6.79
CA GLY A 86 26.04 -10.92 -7.43
C GLY A 86 25.97 -12.15 -6.52
N LYS A 87 26.33 -12.01 -5.23
CA LYS A 87 26.29 -13.11 -4.23
C LYS A 87 24.96 -13.21 -3.48
N GLY A 88 24.12 -12.20 -3.57
CA GLY A 88 22.80 -12.19 -2.91
C GLY A 88 22.10 -10.85 -3.05
N ASN A 89 20.80 -10.86 -2.82
CA ASN A 89 19.94 -9.68 -2.76
C ASN A 89 19.24 -9.63 -1.40
N PHE A 90 19.01 -8.43 -0.88
CA PHE A 90 18.27 -8.22 0.34
C PHE A 90 17.30 -7.04 0.18
N VAL A 91 16.12 -7.14 0.74
CA VAL A 91 15.14 -6.05 0.77
C VAL A 91 14.94 -5.58 2.20
N SER A 92 15.35 -4.34 2.50
CA SER A 92 15.16 -3.70 3.80
C SER A 92 13.86 -2.93 3.84
N GLN A 93 13.07 -3.17 4.88
CA GLN A 93 11.72 -2.63 5.05
C GLN A 93 11.65 -1.70 6.26
N GLY A 94 12.15 -0.48 6.12
CA GLY A 94 12.18 0.53 7.19
C GLY A 94 13.59 0.85 7.67
N LEU A 95 13.66 1.48 8.84
CA LEU A 95 14.90 1.88 9.48
C LEU A 95 14.84 1.57 10.98
N LEU A 96 15.91 1.00 11.53
CA LEU A 96 16.12 0.86 12.96
C LEU A 96 17.22 1.82 13.44
N MET A 97 16.97 2.45 14.58
CA MET A 97 17.98 3.27 15.26
C MET A 97 18.08 2.83 16.72
N ALA A 98 19.31 2.66 17.21
CA ALA A 98 19.55 2.41 18.63
C ALA A 98 19.17 3.65 19.45
N LEU A 99 18.72 3.47 20.69
CA LEU A 99 18.32 4.59 21.56
C LEU A 99 19.45 5.61 21.79
N GLY A 100 20.71 5.16 21.70
CA GLY A 100 21.89 6.02 21.82
C GLY A 100 22.21 6.87 20.58
N ASP A 101 21.62 6.56 19.42
CA ASP A 101 21.92 7.25 18.15
C ASP A 101 21.18 8.58 17.98
N PHE A 102 20.22 8.88 18.88
CA PHE A 102 19.43 10.11 18.85
C PHE A 102 20.18 11.30 19.47
N TYR A 103 21.41 11.53 19.04
CA TYR A 103 22.23 12.61 19.59
C TYR A 103 21.98 13.94 18.88
N GLU A 104 21.76 15.00 19.68
CA GLU A 104 21.68 16.40 19.25
C GLU A 104 22.58 17.27 20.14
N ASN A 105 22.84 18.52 19.75
CA ASN A 105 23.69 19.45 20.49
C ASN A 105 23.25 19.73 21.96
N GLY A 106 22.03 19.35 22.33
CA GLY A 106 21.48 19.45 23.68
C GLY A 106 21.36 18.11 24.41
N GLY A 107 21.86 17.02 23.83
CA GLY A 107 21.72 15.65 24.34
C GLY A 107 20.70 14.79 23.55
N ILE A 108 20.31 13.67 24.16
CA ILE A 108 19.31 12.78 23.58
C ILE A 108 17.90 13.35 23.87
N PRO A 109 16.93 13.32 22.92
CA PRO A 109 15.56 13.76 23.18
C PRO A 109 14.98 13.12 24.45
N ALA A 110 14.24 13.90 25.24
CA ALA A 110 13.79 13.48 26.59
C ALA A 110 12.95 12.18 26.54
N CYS A 111 12.11 12.00 25.52
CA CYS A 111 11.31 10.78 25.33
C CYS A 111 12.21 9.54 25.13
N ILE A 112 13.28 9.66 24.34
CA ILE A 112 14.23 8.57 24.10
C ILE A 112 15.06 8.29 25.36
N ALA A 113 15.53 9.33 26.06
CA ALA A 113 16.28 9.18 27.29
C ALA A 113 15.47 8.49 28.40
N ALA A 114 14.19 8.81 28.53
CA ALA A 114 13.30 8.16 29.47
C ALA A 114 13.12 6.66 29.16
N ILE A 115 12.91 6.31 27.89
CA ILE A 115 12.78 4.91 27.43
C ILE A 115 14.10 4.15 27.69
N GLN A 116 15.24 4.74 27.33
CA GLN A 116 16.57 4.14 27.54
C GLN A 116 16.83 3.85 29.02
N THR A 117 16.54 4.82 29.88
CA THR A 117 16.72 4.68 31.32
C THR A 117 15.83 3.59 31.90
N GLY A 118 14.53 3.62 31.57
CA GLY A 118 13.57 2.62 32.06
C GLY A 118 13.90 1.22 31.58
N TRP A 119 14.26 1.07 30.31
CA TRP A 119 14.67 -0.22 29.75
C TRP A 119 15.91 -0.79 30.42
N ASN A 120 16.92 0.02 30.67
CA ASN A 120 18.14 -0.40 31.37
C ASN A 120 17.84 -0.83 32.79
N VAL A 121 16.94 -0.15 33.49
CA VAL A 121 16.49 -0.51 34.84
C VAL A 121 15.74 -1.85 34.79
N ALA A 122 14.81 -2.05 33.83
CA ALA A 122 14.10 -3.31 33.67
C ALA A 122 15.06 -4.47 33.43
N LYS A 123 16.02 -4.32 32.54
CA LYS A 123 17.08 -5.32 32.29
C LYS A 123 17.90 -5.64 33.55
N MET A 124 18.26 -4.62 34.32
CA MET A 124 19.07 -4.80 35.55
C MET A 124 18.32 -5.61 36.62
N HIS A 125 17.00 -5.53 36.64
CA HIS A 125 16.13 -6.25 37.59
C HIS A 125 15.49 -7.52 37.01
N ASP A 126 15.91 -7.95 35.83
CA ASP A 126 15.40 -9.12 35.12
C ASP A 126 13.88 -9.10 34.87
N LEU A 127 13.35 -7.86 34.64
CA LEU A 127 11.96 -7.65 34.28
C LEU A 127 11.74 -7.79 32.76
N SER A 128 10.53 -8.13 32.33
CA SER A 128 10.20 -8.31 30.91
C SER A 128 10.46 -7.04 30.05
N GLY A 129 10.26 -5.88 30.64
CA GLY A 129 10.40 -4.58 29.95
C GLY A 129 9.35 -4.35 28.84
N ASP A 130 8.28 -5.15 28.80
CA ASP A 130 7.29 -5.08 27.72
C ASP A 130 6.55 -3.73 27.67
N GLU A 131 6.54 -2.98 28.79
CA GLU A 131 6.02 -1.61 28.85
C GLU A 131 6.81 -0.61 28.00
N TYR A 132 8.03 -0.95 27.60
CA TYR A 132 8.89 -0.12 26.72
C TYR A 132 8.78 -0.50 25.24
N ILE A 133 7.94 -1.47 24.89
CA ILE A 133 7.70 -1.94 23.52
C ILE A 133 6.41 -1.30 22.99
N ASN A 134 6.38 -0.98 21.68
CA ASN A 134 5.25 -0.33 21.01
C ASN A 134 4.87 1.04 21.57
N ILE A 135 5.81 1.75 22.20
CA ILE A 135 5.59 3.16 22.59
C ILE A 135 5.54 4.00 21.32
N PRO A 136 4.44 4.73 21.07
CA PRO A 136 4.32 5.63 19.93
C PRO A 136 5.27 6.82 20.07
N LEU A 137 6.00 7.15 19.03
CA LEU A 137 6.98 8.24 19.00
C LEU A 137 6.81 9.14 17.77
N THR A 138 5.78 8.92 16.96
CA THR A 138 5.54 9.63 15.70
C THR A 138 5.51 11.15 15.91
N ASP A 139 4.66 11.62 16.80
CA ASP A 139 4.47 13.04 17.08
C ASP A 139 5.66 13.61 17.85
N GLU A 140 6.20 12.89 18.84
CA GLU A 140 7.29 13.34 19.69
C GLU A 140 8.59 13.54 18.93
N LEU A 141 8.87 12.67 17.97
CA LEU A 141 10.02 12.80 17.07
C LEU A 141 9.73 13.66 15.84
N GLY A 142 8.49 14.10 15.62
CA GLY A 142 8.11 14.93 14.47
C GLY A 142 8.14 14.17 13.13
N VAL A 143 7.85 12.87 13.15
CA VAL A 143 7.82 12.03 11.95
C VAL A 143 6.50 12.25 11.22
N ILE A 144 6.54 12.35 9.90
CA ILE A 144 5.36 12.57 9.08
C ILE A 144 5.25 11.53 7.95
N TYR A 145 4.03 11.32 7.45
CA TYR A 145 3.80 10.46 6.30
C TYR A 145 4.22 11.18 5.00
N SER A 146 5.22 10.65 4.31
CA SER A 146 5.87 11.32 3.18
C SER A 146 4.93 11.62 2.00
N VAL A 147 3.93 10.76 1.78
CA VAL A 147 2.92 10.92 0.70
C VAL A 147 2.03 12.14 0.91
N ILE A 148 1.71 12.47 2.17
CA ILE A 148 0.91 13.68 2.49
C ILE A 148 1.69 14.95 2.12
N GLU A 149 2.98 14.99 2.42
CA GLU A 149 3.83 16.14 2.07
C GLU A 149 3.97 16.30 0.56
N ASP A 150 4.20 15.22 -0.16
CA ASP A 150 4.29 15.25 -1.63
C ASP A 150 2.98 15.73 -2.26
N ASN A 151 1.85 15.33 -1.71
CA ASN A 151 0.54 15.81 -2.16
C ASN A 151 0.33 17.30 -1.82
N LYS A 152 0.75 17.78 -0.64
CA LYS A 152 0.73 19.20 -0.28
C LYS A 152 1.64 20.02 -1.21
N ARG A 153 2.85 19.54 -1.51
CA ARG A 153 3.76 20.21 -2.47
C ARG A 153 3.14 20.27 -3.88
N LYS A 154 2.52 19.18 -4.35
CA LYS A 154 1.80 19.14 -5.62
C LYS A 154 0.58 20.08 -5.64
N SER A 155 -0.13 20.23 -4.54
CA SER A 155 -1.28 21.13 -4.42
C SER A 155 -0.87 22.61 -4.39
N ASN A 156 0.25 22.94 -3.77
CA ASN A 156 0.78 24.30 -3.67
C ASN A 156 1.42 24.81 -4.98
N THR A 157 1.69 23.90 -5.95
CA THR A 157 2.19 24.33 -7.25
C THR A 157 1.04 25.00 -8.03
N ASP A 158 1.22 26.28 -8.37
CA ASP A 158 0.25 27.05 -9.17
C ASP A 158 -0.15 26.29 -10.46
N LYS A 159 -1.44 26.29 -10.77
CA LYS A 159 -2.00 25.63 -11.97
C LYS A 159 -1.31 26.07 -13.28
N TYR A 160 -0.87 27.30 -13.34
CA TYR A 160 -0.16 27.84 -14.50
C TYR A 160 1.28 27.30 -14.59
N SER A 161 1.96 27.16 -13.45
CA SER A 161 3.28 26.56 -13.40
C SER A 161 3.24 25.09 -13.81
N ARG A 162 2.24 24.33 -13.38
CA ARG A 162 2.03 22.94 -13.85
C ARG A 162 1.79 22.85 -15.36
N MET A 163 0.99 23.75 -15.92
CA MET A 163 0.78 23.87 -17.36
C MET A 163 2.10 24.16 -18.08
N TYR A 164 2.87 25.14 -17.60
CA TYR A 164 4.17 25.54 -18.18
C TYR A 164 5.13 24.36 -18.22
N GLN A 165 5.33 23.64 -17.11
CA GLN A 165 6.22 22.49 -17.02
C GLN A 165 5.81 21.36 -17.98
N ARG A 166 4.50 21.10 -18.10
CA ARG A 166 3.98 20.08 -19.02
C ARG A 166 4.30 20.39 -20.48
N HIS A 167 4.28 21.65 -20.86
CA HIS A 167 4.52 22.10 -22.23
C HIS A 167 5.86 22.81 -22.40
N ILE A 168 6.86 22.47 -21.56
CA ILE A 168 8.14 23.17 -21.50
C ILE A 168 8.86 23.25 -22.85
N LYS A 169 8.79 22.19 -23.66
CA LYS A 169 9.36 22.17 -25.02
C LYS A 169 8.73 23.24 -25.89
N LEU A 170 7.38 23.30 -25.92
CA LEU A 170 6.62 24.29 -26.68
C LEU A 170 6.95 25.72 -26.25
N PHE A 171 7.07 25.95 -24.93
CA PHE A 171 7.46 27.28 -24.42
C PHE A 171 8.93 27.63 -24.72
N LYS A 172 9.83 26.64 -24.85
CA LYS A 172 11.21 26.87 -25.26
C LYS A 172 11.31 27.25 -26.73
N GLU A 173 10.51 26.66 -27.60
CA GLU A 173 10.51 26.84 -29.04
C GLU A 173 9.82 28.15 -29.47
N HIS A 174 8.76 28.57 -28.75
CA HIS A 174 7.94 29.72 -29.13
C HIS A 174 8.08 30.91 -28.19
N LYS A 175 8.84 31.93 -28.61
CA LYS A 175 9.09 33.16 -27.87
C LYS A 175 7.80 33.90 -27.48
N ILE A 176 6.77 33.87 -28.35
CA ILE A 176 5.47 34.52 -28.12
C ILE A 176 4.75 33.91 -26.91
N LEU A 177 4.68 32.58 -26.83
CA LEU A 177 4.04 31.87 -25.70
C LEU A 177 4.73 32.19 -24.39
N ARG A 178 6.07 32.24 -24.41
CA ARG A 178 6.91 32.59 -23.27
C ARG A 178 6.68 34.05 -22.82
N THR A 179 6.49 34.94 -23.75
CA THR A 179 6.18 36.34 -23.46
C THR A 179 4.78 36.49 -22.86
N LEU A 180 3.77 35.83 -23.43
CA LEU A 180 2.42 35.79 -22.89
C LEU A 180 2.37 35.23 -21.47
N TYR A 181 3.17 34.19 -21.20
CA TYR A 181 3.20 33.58 -19.86
C TYR A 181 3.70 34.52 -18.75
N LYS A 182 4.42 35.60 -19.09
CA LYS A 182 4.85 36.59 -18.08
C LYS A 182 3.70 37.38 -17.48
N TYR A 183 2.60 37.57 -18.23
CA TYR A 183 1.45 38.35 -17.81
C TYR A 183 0.36 37.49 -17.21
N THR A 184 -0.33 38.01 -16.19
CA THR A 184 -1.41 37.27 -15.50
C THR A 184 -2.57 36.92 -16.46
N TRP A 185 -2.95 37.84 -17.32
CA TRP A 185 -3.97 37.57 -18.33
C TRP A 185 -3.49 36.58 -19.39
N GLY A 186 -2.23 36.66 -19.78
CA GLY A 186 -1.61 35.70 -20.71
C GLY A 186 -1.56 34.30 -20.17
N LYS A 187 -1.25 34.13 -18.87
CA LYS A 187 -1.33 32.82 -18.19
C LYS A 187 -2.75 32.25 -18.23
N LYS A 188 -3.77 33.09 -17.98
CA LYS A 188 -5.17 32.68 -18.06
C LYS A 188 -5.56 32.24 -19.48
N LEU A 189 -5.17 33.02 -20.49
CA LEU A 189 -5.43 32.72 -21.91
C LEU A 189 -4.73 31.39 -22.30
N LEU A 190 -3.46 31.26 -22.01
CA LEU A 190 -2.69 30.01 -22.27
C LEU A 190 -3.30 28.81 -21.55
N PHE A 191 -3.82 29.01 -20.34
CA PHE A 191 -4.45 27.92 -19.58
C PHE A 191 -5.78 27.46 -20.22
N ILE A 192 -6.50 28.31 -20.93
CA ILE A 192 -7.70 27.93 -21.70
C ILE A 192 -7.32 26.98 -22.84
N PHE A 193 -6.21 27.23 -23.54
CA PHE A 193 -5.79 26.43 -24.69
C PHE A 193 -4.86 25.26 -24.34
N LEU A 194 -3.95 25.43 -23.37
CA LEU A 194 -2.93 24.48 -23.00
C LEU A 194 -3.17 23.85 -21.62
N GLY A 195 -4.12 24.40 -20.88
CA GLY A 195 -4.53 23.82 -19.59
C GLY A 195 -5.10 22.43 -19.82
N LYS A 196 -4.66 21.48 -19.00
CA LYS A 196 -5.21 20.14 -19.04
C LYS A 196 -6.70 20.24 -18.69
N LYS A 197 -7.60 19.85 -19.60
CA LYS A 197 -8.94 19.43 -19.19
C LYS A 197 -8.76 18.33 -18.15
N ARG A 198 -9.55 18.31 -17.08
CA ARG A 198 -9.52 17.21 -16.13
C ARG A 198 -9.64 15.90 -16.91
N ASP A 199 -8.58 15.11 -16.95
CA ASP A 199 -8.63 13.77 -17.50
C ASP A 199 -9.30 12.89 -16.44
N GLY A 200 -10.55 12.58 -16.64
CA GLY A 200 -11.30 11.71 -15.76
C GLY A 200 -12.40 12.42 -14.97
N ARG A 201 -13.27 11.59 -14.44
CA ARG A 201 -14.38 11.97 -13.54
C ARG A 201 -13.84 12.12 -12.11
N ASN A 202 -14.62 12.77 -11.24
CA ASN A 202 -14.35 12.70 -9.81
C ASN A 202 -14.48 11.25 -9.35
N TRP A 203 -13.60 10.84 -8.44
CA TRP A 203 -13.71 9.53 -7.78
C TRP A 203 -15.09 9.39 -7.14
N PRO A 204 -15.81 8.28 -7.39
CA PRO A 204 -17.14 8.08 -6.81
C PRO A 204 -17.06 7.97 -5.30
N MET A 205 -17.78 8.85 -4.59
CA MET A 205 -17.66 9.00 -3.13
C MET A 205 -18.14 7.79 -2.33
N TRP A 206 -18.93 6.91 -2.93
CA TRP A 206 -19.42 5.68 -2.31
C TRP A 206 -18.43 4.50 -2.45
N VAL A 207 -17.38 4.67 -3.24
CA VAL A 207 -16.38 3.63 -3.44
C VAL A 207 -15.23 3.83 -2.48
N VAL A 208 -15.02 2.84 -1.60
CA VAL A 208 -13.86 2.79 -0.72
C VAL A 208 -12.64 2.32 -1.54
N LYS A 209 -11.53 3.04 -1.41
CA LYS A 209 -10.27 2.61 -2.01
C LYS A 209 -9.75 1.38 -1.28
N THR A 210 -9.28 0.41 -2.05
CA THR A 210 -8.66 -0.79 -1.51
C THR A 210 -7.22 -0.53 -1.16
N ASP A 211 -6.88 -0.69 0.10
CA ASP A 211 -5.51 -0.75 0.57
C ASP A 211 -5.51 -1.51 1.90
N GLU A 212 -5.34 -2.82 1.80
CA GLU A 212 -5.27 -3.67 2.98
C GLU A 212 -4.00 -3.32 3.76
N GLU A 213 -4.12 -3.22 5.09
CA GLU A 213 -2.99 -2.95 5.96
C GLU A 213 -2.03 -4.15 5.97
N ARG A 214 -0.74 -3.93 6.17
CA ARG A 214 0.22 -5.01 6.32
C ARG A 214 0.09 -5.65 7.69
N VAL A 215 0.21 -6.96 7.75
CA VAL A 215 0.12 -7.73 9.00
C VAL A 215 1.10 -7.24 10.07
N GLN A 216 2.31 -6.87 9.66
CA GLN A 216 3.34 -6.34 10.57
C GLN A 216 2.92 -5.04 11.28
N ASN A 217 1.95 -4.30 10.73
CA ASN A 217 1.39 -3.11 11.37
C ASN A 217 0.27 -3.44 12.37
N MET A 218 -0.06 -4.71 12.53
CA MET A 218 -1.17 -5.19 13.35
C MET A 218 -0.71 -6.22 14.41
N PRO A 219 0.28 -5.91 15.26
CA PRO A 219 0.85 -6.83 16.23
C PRO A 219 -0.18 -7.37 17.22
N PHE A 220 -1.28 -6.66 17.44
CA PHE A 220 -2.38 -7.06 18.31
C PHE A 220 -3.20 -8.27 17.79
N LEU A 221 -2.93 -8.74 16.58
CA LEU A 221 -3.52 -9.98 16.05
C LEU A 221 -2.85 -11.23 16.58
N PHE A 222 -1.67 -11.10 17.18
CA PHE A 222 -0.84 -12.21 17.63
C PHE A 222 -0.74 -12.25 19.17
N PRO A 223 -0.74 -13.47 19.77
CA PRO A 223 -0.95 -14.77 19.10
C PRO A 223 -2.34 -14.87 18.48
N GLY A 224 -2.47 -15.69 17.45
CA GLY A 224 -3.73 -15.90 16.75
C GLY A 224 -4.81 -16.47 17.71
N ASN A 225 -6.03 -15.99 17.56
CA ASN A 225 -7.18 -16.54 18.28
C ASN A 225 -7.65 -17.83 17.57
N PRO A 226 -7.56 -19.02 18.21
CA PRO A 226 -7.95 -20.29 17.59
C PRO A 226 -9.45 -20.40 17.25
N GLU A 227 -10.29 -19.55 17.86
CA GLU A 227 -11.73 -19.50 17.55
C GLU A 227 -12.06 -18.56 16.38
N LYS A 228 -11.07 -17.84 15.84
CA LYS A 228 -11.26 -16.86 14.77
C LYS A 228 -10.71 -17.36 13.46
N GLU A 229 -11.61 -17.77 12.58
CA GLU A 229 -11.26 -18.25 11.25
C GLU A 229 -11.13 -17.10 10.24
N TRP A 230 -10.20 -17.28 9.31
CA TRP A 230 -9.91 -16.36 8.23
C TRP A 230 -9.99 -17.07 6.88
N MET A 231 -10.52 -16.38 5.89
CA MET A 231 -10.39 -16.79 4.50
C MET A 231 -9.14 -16.17 3.90
N VAL A 232 -8.30 -17.00 3.30
CA VAL A 232 -7.05 -16.60 2.67
C VAL A 232 -7.21 -16.60 1.16
N THR A 233 -6.89 -15.47 0.53
CA THR A 233 -6.84 -15.36 -0.93
C THR A 233 -5.45 -15.00 -1.41
N GLU A 234 -5.11 -15.39 -2.63
CA GLU A 234 -3.85 -15.00 -3.25
C GLU A 234 -3.82 -13.49 -3.51
N LYS A 235 -2.70 -12.86 -3.17
CA LYS A 235 -2.43 -11.48 -3.53
C LYS A 235 -1.72 -11.46 -4.89
N ILE A 236 -2.39 -10.87 -5.89
CA ILE A 236 -1.87 -10.75 -7.26
C ILE A 236 -1.10 -9.42 -7.39
N ASP A 237 0.08 -9.47 -8.01
CA ASP A 237 0.87 -8.30 -8.41
C ASP A 237 0.35 -7.75 -9.75
N GLY A 238 -0.29 -6.62 -9.70
CA GLY A 238 -0.88 -5.99 -10.86
C GLY A 238 -1.23 -4.53 -10.63
N THR A 239 -2.32 -4.09 -11.17
CA THR A 239 -2.86 -2.74 -10.96
C THR A 239 -4.32 -2.78 -10.52
N SER A 240 -4.59 -2.14 -9.38
CA SER A 240 -5.92 -2.12 -8.79
C SER A 240 -6.92 -1.47 -9.73
N THR A 241 -7.98 -2.20 -10.01
CA THR A 241 -9.07 -1.83 -10.93
C THR A 241 -10.40 -1.87 -10.18
N THR A 242 -11.20 -0.84 -10.37
CA THR A 242 -12.54 -0.76 -9.77
C THR A 242 -13.58 -0.46 -10.84
N PHE A 243 -14.60 -1.29 -10.88
CA PHE A 243 -15.81 -1.09 -11.66
C PHE A 243 -16.97 -0.81 -10.71
N THR A 244 -17.72 0.26 -10.93
CA THR A 244 -18.89 0.52 -10.10
C THR A 244 -20.02 1.13 -10.92
N MET A 245 -21.23 0.74 -10.59
CA MET A 245 -22.44 1.29 -11.19
C MET A 245 -23.39 1.76 -10.12
N LYS A 246 -23.91 2.95 -10.29
CA LYS A 246 -24.90 3.56 -9.40
C LYS A 246 -26.23 3.76 -10.12
N ARG A 247 -27.30 3.40 -9.42
CA ARG A 247 -28.67 3.70 -9.87
C ARG A 247 -28.96 5.18 -9.73
N LEU A 248 -29.47 5.79 -10.78
CA LEU A 248 -29.92 7.19 -10.82
C LEU A 248 -31.46 7.25 -10.86
N LYS A 249 -32.01 8.45 -10.75
CA LYS A 249 -33.45 8.70 -10.93
C LYS A 249 -33.92 8.25 -12.31
N ARG A 250 -35.16 7.79 -12.44
CA ARG A 250 -35.82 7.35 -13.68
C ARG A 250 -35.15 6.12 -14.32
N ASN A 251 -34.68 5.17 -13.50
CA ASN A 251 -34.04 3.93 -13.96
C ASN A 251 -32.85 4.13 -14.90
N LYS A 252 -32.14 5.24 -14.74
CA LYS A 252 -30.84 5.47 -15.39
C LYS A 252 -29.72 4.92 -14.50
N TYR A 253 -28.63 4.56 -15.12
CA TYR A 253 -27.43 4.06 -14.45
C TYR A 253 -26.25 4.89 -14.84
N ASP A 254 -25.26 4.97 -13.95
CA ASP A 254 -24.00 5.65 -14.20
C ASP A 254 -22.86 4.69 -13.90
N PHE A 255 -22.13 4.30 -14.93
CA PHE A 255 -21.04 3.34 -14.87
C PHE A 255 -19.70 4.07 -14.75
N TYR A 256 -18.81 3.52 -13.93
CA TYR A 256 -17.50 4.07 -13.64
C TYR A 256 -16.44 2.99 -13.73
N VAL A 257 -15.34 3.32 -14.41
CA VAL A 257 -14.10 2.54 -14.46
C VAL A 257 -12.99 3.35 -13.80
N CYS A 258 -12.33 2.77 -12.81
CA CYS A 258 -11.31 3.47 -12.04
C CYS A 258 -10.04 2.63 -11.88
N SER A 259 -8.88 3.29 -11.92
CA SER A 259 -7.65 2.76 -11.35
C SER A 259 -7.63 3.06 -9.84
N ARG A 260 -6.55 2.77 -9.14
CA ARG A 260 -6.41 3.09 -7.70
C ARG A 260 -6.70 4.56 -7.35
N ASN A 261 -6.41 5.51 -8.26
CA ASN A 261 -6.47 6.94 -7.96
C ASN A 261 -7.22 7.78 -9.00
N VAL A 262 -7.55 7.22 -10.14
CA VAL A 262 -8.16 7.93 -11.27
C VAL A 262 -9.43 7.24 -11.67
N CYS A 263 -10.51 8.00 -11.82
CA CYS A 263 -11.73 7.55 -12.45
C CYS A 263 -11.75 8.03 -13.90
N PHE A 264 -11.87 7.12 -14.85
CA PHE A 264 -11.83 7.43 -16.28
C PHE A 264 -13.19 7.92 -16.78
N ASP A 265 -13.17 8.92 -17.62
CA ASP A 265 -14.41 9.55 -18.14
C ASP A 265 -14.98 8.82 -19.35
N LYS A 266 -14.11 8.15 -20.11
CA LYS A 266 -14.45 7.38 -21.32
C LYS A 266 -13.34 6.40 -21.68
N PRO A 267 -13.68 5.35 -22.48
CA PRO A 267 -12.76 4.25 -22.81
C PRO A 267 -11.50 4.68 -23.56
N ASP A 268 -11.54 5.75 -24.35
CA ASP A 268 -10.45 6.22 -25.20
C ASP A 268 -9.39 7.07 -24.50
N LYS A 269 -9.49 7.24 -23.18
CA LYS A 269 -8.54 8.07 -22.44
C LYS A 269 -7.26 7.35 -22.08
N LYS A 270 -6.15 7.98 -22.40
CA LYS A 270 -4.80 7.51 -22.07
C LYS A 270 -4.63 7.31 -20.57
N CYS A 271 -4.17 6.13 -20.19
CA CYS A 271 -3.70 5.82 -18.85
C CYS A 271 -2.15 5.75 -18.83
N TYR A 272 -1.57 5.20 -17.78
CA TYR A 272 -0.12 5.00 -17.67
C TYR A 272 0.40 3.97 -18.69
N TYR A 273 -0.42 2.99 -19.05
CA TYR A 273 -0.09 1.93 -20.01
C TYR A 273 -0.34 2.38 -21.46
N GLU A 274 0.16 1.62 -22.43
CA GLU A 274 -0.02 1.91 -23.85
C GLU A 274 -1.49 1.96 -24.26
N THR A 275 -2.30 1.06 -23.69
CA THR A 275 -3.75 1.03 -23.82
C THR A 275 -4.41 1.28 -22.47
N ASN A 276 -5.71 1.52 -22.43
CA ASN A 276 -6.42 1.64 -21.17
C ASN A 276 -6.84 0.25 -20.66
N VAL A 277 -5.90 -0.43 -20.01
CA VAL A 277 -6.09 -1.79 -19.46
C VAL A 277 -7.33 -1.93 -18.57
N TYR A 278 -7.76 -0.86 -17.93
CA TYR A 278 -8.95 -0.86 -17.06
C TYR A 278 -10.25 -0.95 -17.87
N THR A 279 -10.34 -0.18 -18.96
CA THR A 279 -11.51 -0.21 -19.84
C THR A 279 -11.53 -1.47 -20.69
N GLU A 280 -10.37 -1.99 -21.11
CA GLU A 280 -10.26 -3.27 -21.79
C GLU A 280 -10.83 -4.42 -20.96
N MET A 281 -10.54 -4.47 -19.65
CA MET A 281 -11.09 -5.48 -18.77
C MET A 281 -12.60 -5.30 -18.53
N ALA A 282 -13.08 -4.05 -18.48
CA ALA A 282 -14.51 -3.78 -18.41
C ALA A 282 -15.26 -4.32 -19.64
N GLU A 283 -14.67 -4.17 -20.84
CA GLU A 283 -15.22 -4.67 -22.11
C GLU A 283 -15.09 -6.20 -22.22
N LYS A 284 -13.89 -6.76 -21.93
CA LYS A 284 -13.62 -8.21 -21.97
C LYS A 284 -14.64 -9.02 -21.20
N TYR A 285 -15.01 -8.55 -20.01
CA TYR A 285 -15.93 -9.23 -19.10
C TYR A 285 -17.36 -8.67 -19.13
N ASN A 286 -17.65 -7.76 -20.07
CA ASN A 286 -18.97 -7.11 -20.20
C ASN A 286 -19.50 -6.56 -18.85
N VAL A 287 -18.60 -5.95 -18.06
CA VAL A 287 -18.87 -5.60 -16.66
C VAL A 287 -20.00 -4.58 -16.51
N GLU A 288 -20.17 -3.67 -17.47
CA GLU A 288 -21.26 -2.69 -17.45
C GLU A 288 -22.62 -3.38 -17.43
N GLU A 289 -22.84 -4.35 -18.32
CA GLU A 289 -24.11 -5.09 -18.37
C GLU A 289 -24.29 -6.00 -17.16
N VAL A 290 -23.21 -6.61 -16.66
CA VAL A 290 -23.24 -7.42 -15.43
C VAL A 290 -23.71 -6.59 -14.24
N LEU A 291 -23.12 -5.42 -14.00
CA LEU A 291 -23.51 -4.55 -12.89
C LEU A 291 -24.93 -4.01 -13.05
N LYS A 292 -25.32 -3.70 -14.28
CA LYS A 292 -26.69 -3.28 -14.58
C LYS A 292 -27.70 -4.41 -14.30
N ASN A 293 -27.40 -5.62 -14.69
CA ASN A 293 -28.24 -6.80 -14.43
C ASN A 293 -28.40 -7.02 -12.91
N MET A 294 -27.32 -6.97 -12.13
CA MET A 294 -27.39 -7.06 -10.67
C MET A 294 -28.31 -5.98 -10.07
N LEU A 295 -28.19 -4.73 -10.55
CA LEU A 295 -29.06 -3.65 -10.10
C LEU A 295 -30.52 -3.82 -10.57
N ASP A 296 -30.75 -4.41 -11.73
CA ASP A 296 -32.10 -4.65 -12.25
C ASP A 296 -32.83 -5.76 -11.49
N ILE A 297 -32.12 -6.80 -11.11
CA ILE A 297 -32.68 -7.90 -10.29
C ILE A 297 -32.93 -7.42 -8.86
N HIS A 298 -31.97 -6.74 -8.25
CA HIS A 298 -31.99 -6.34 -6.85
C HIS A 298 -32.36 -4.86 -6.70
N LYS A 299 -33.64 -4.59 -6.55
CA LYS A 299 -34.18 -3.22 -6.46
C LYS A 299 -33.80 -2.49 -5.17
N GLU A 300 -33.39 -3.22 -4.14
CA GLU A 300 -32.88 -2.69 -2.87
C GLU A 300 -31.49 -2.06 -3.00
N PHE A 301 -30.69 -2.44 -4.03
CA PHE A 301 -29.36 -1.88 -4.21
C PHE A 301 -29.41 -0.49 -4.84
N GLU A 302 -28.61 0.43 -4.30
CA GLU A 302 -28.32 1.75 -4.84
C GLU A 302 -27.13 1.70 -5.80
N PHE A 303 -26.08 0.94 -5.43
CA PHE A 303 -24.91 0.71 -6.27
C PHE A 303 -24.34 -0.69 -6.08
N VAL A 304 -23.57 -1.13 -7.08
CA VAL A 304 -22.76 -2.35 -7.04
C VAL A 304 -21.35 -2.01 -7.47
N THR A 305 -20.35 -2.57 -6.77
CA THR A 305 -18.94 -2.36 -7.07
C THR A 305 -18.19 -3.68 -7.11
N ILE A 306 -17.45 -3.90 -8.20
CA ILE A 306 -16.45 -4.97 -8.33
C ILE A 306 -15.08 -4.31 -8.26
N GLN A 307 -14.21 -4.82 -7.38
CA GLN A 307 -12.80 -4.42 -7.29
C GLN A 307 -11.93 -5.64 -7.49
N GLY A 308 -10.85 -5.46 -8.22
CA GLY A 308 -9.94 -6.55 -8.55
C GLY A 308 -8.56 -6.05 -8.95
N GLU A 309 -7.74 -6.98 -9.36
CA GLU A 309 -6.41 -6.71 -9.89
C GLU A 309 -6.39 -6.99 -11.38
N THR A 310 -5.94 -6.03 -12.19
CA THR A 310 -5.60 -6.25 -13.59
C THR A 310 -4.13 -6.62 -13.65
N TYR A 311 -3.79 -7.74 -14.27
CA TYR A 311 -2.44 -8.32 -14.27
C TYR A 311 -2.07 -8.90 -15.64
N GLY A 312 -0.85 -9.40 -15.77
CA GLY A 312 -0.35 -10.03 -16.99
C GLY A 312 0.61 -9.15 -17.76
N LYS A 313 0.71 -9.38 -19.06
CA LYS A 313 1.75 -8.81 -19.92
C LYS A 313 1.87 -7.28 -19.79
N SER A 314 3.07 -6.82 -19.42
CA SER A 314 3.43 -5.39 -19.34
C SER A 314 2.60 -4.56 -18.32
N VAL A 315 1.89 -5.19 -17.39
CA VAL A 315 1.14 -4.47 -16.35
C VAL A 315 2.04 -4.12 -15.17
N GLN A 316 2.83 -5.07 -14.70
CA GLN A 316 3.87 -4.89 -13.68
C GLN A 316 5.14 -5.67 -14.08
N ASN A 317 6.02 -5.94 -13.12
CA ASN A 317 7.27 -6.67 -13.37
C ASN A 317 7.06 -8.17 -13.56
N ARG A 318 5.86 -8.69 -13.28
CA ARG A 318 5.48 -10.08 -13.41
C ARG A 318 4.32 -10.23 -14.39
N ASP A 319 4.48 -11.07 -15.41
CA ASP A 319 3.48 -11.31 -16.45
C ASP A 319 2.60 -12.53 -16.21
N TYR A 320 2.82 -13.29 -15.12
CA TYR A 320 2.09 -14.51 -14.77
C TYR A 320 2.11 -15.58 -15.88
N SER A 321 3.19 -15.61 -16.66
CA SER A 321 3.36 -16.55 -17.79
C SER A 321 2.23 -16.49 -18.84
N ILE A 322 1.54 -15.34 -18.92
CA ILE A 322 0.52 -15.07 -19.93
C ILE A 322 0.97 -13.94 -20.87
N ASP A 323 0.63 -14.05 -22.16
CA ASP A 323 0.98 -13.07 -23.19
C ASP A 323 -0.13 -12.02 -23.44
N TYR A 324 -1.16 -12.02 -22.60
CA TYR A 324 -2.30 -11.12 -22.60
C TYR A 324 -2.49 -10.45 -21.24
N ILE A 325 -3.47 -9.56 -21.15
CA ILE A 325 -3.87 -8.89 -19.90
C ILE A 325 -5.16 -9.57 -19.39
N ASP A 326 -5.20 -9.79 -18.09
CA ASP A 326 -6.37 -10.37 -17.43
C ASP A 326 -6.76 -9.61 -16.16
N PHE A 327 -7.88 -10.01 -15.57
CA PHE A 327 -8.46 -9.42 -14.38
C PHE A 327 -8.92 -10.51 -13.42
N ALA A 328 -8.71 -10.29 -12.12
CA ALA A 328 -9.27 -11.15 -11.08
C ALA A 328 -9.91 -10.29 -9.98
N ALA A 329 -11.18 -10.52 -9.71
CA ALA A 329 -11.92 -9.81 -8.67
C ALA A 329 -11.52 -10.28 -7.28
N PHE A 330 -11.40 -9.33 -6.33
CA PHE A 330 -11.17 -9.62 -4.92
C PHE A 330 -12.24 -8.99 -3.99
N ASN A 331 -13.11 -8.12 -4.51
CA ASN A 331 -14.27 -7.57 -3.79
C ASN A 331 -15.50 -7.50 -4.69
N LEU A 332 -16.63 -7.92 -4.13
CA LEU A 332 -17.97 -7.58 -4.61
C LEU A 332 -18.72 -6.87 -3.47
N ILE A 333 -19.14 -5.63 -3.69
CA ILE A 333 -19.73 -4.75 -2.68
C ILE A 333 -21.08 -4.28 -3.17
N PHE A 334 -22.09 -4.47 -2.33
CA PHE A 334 -23.45 -3.95 -2.53
C PHE A 334 -23.67 -2.74 -1.62
N GLY A 335 -24.15 -1.64 -2.20
CA GLY A 335 -24.64 -0.50 -1.44
C GLY A 335 -26.16 -0.48 -1.47
N TYR A 336 -26.77 -0.37 -0.31
CA TYR A 336 -28.22 -0.39 -0.15
C TYR A 336 -28.79 1.03 -0.11
N LYS A 337 -30.08 1.17 -0.41
CA LYS A 337 -30.78 2.46 -0.40
C LYS A 337 -30.88 3.12 0.99
N ASP A 338 -30.72 2.34 2.05
CA ASP A 338 -30.67 2.81 3.44
C ASP A 338 -29.29 3.38 3.83
N GLY A 339 -28.32 3.35 2.89
CA GLY A 339 -26.97 3.83 3.09
C GLY A 339 -26.01 2.80 3.67
N THR A 340 -26.47 1.58 3.97
CA THR A 340 -25.60 0.49 4.41
C THR A 340 -24.85 -0.13 3.23
N THR A 341 -23.74 -0.82 3.52
CA THR A 341 -22.95 -1.55 2.52
C THR A 341 -22.67 -2.96 3.02
N LYS A 342 -22.67 -3.93 2.12
CA LYS A 342 -22.19 -5.29 2.37
C LYS A 342 -21.09 -5.64 1.39
N ARG A 343 -19.92 -5.97 1.89
CA ARG A 343 -18.84 -6.62 1.12
C ARG A 343 -18.99 -8.13 1.32
N LEU A 344 -19.07 -8.86 0.22
CA LEU A 344 -19.16 -10.31 0.26
C LEU A 344 -17.82 -10.93 0.67
N ASN A 345 -17.87 -12.08 1.32
CA ASN A 345 -16.68 -12.88 1.53
C ASN A 345 -16.19 -13.50 0.20
N PRO A 346 -14.94 -13.99 0.12
CA PRO A 346 -14.38 -14.52 -1.11
C PRO A 346 -15.22 -15.66 -1.74
N ARG A 347 -15.79 -16.54 -0.94
CA ARG A 347 -16.63 -17.65 -1.41
C ARG A 347 -17.93 -17.16 -2.05
N GLU A 348 -18.72 -16.33 -1.32
CA GLU A 348 -19.95 -15.73 -1.82
C GLU A 348 -19.69 -14.94 -3.12
N MET A 349 -18.59 -14.20 -3.17
CA MET A 349 -18.18 -13.44 -4.34
C MET A 349 -17.89 -14.36 -5.54
N THR A 350 -17.12 -15.42 -5.32
CA THR A 350 -16.75 -16.38 -6.38
C THR A 350 -17.98 -17.10 -6.91
N GLU A 351 -18.91 -17.53 -6.06
CA GLU A 351 -20.17 -18.16 -6.49
C GLU A 351 -20.96 -17.25 -7.43
N ILE A 352 -21.03 -15.96 -7.16
CA ILE A 352 -21.76 -15.00 -8.00
C ILE A 352 -20.96 -14.67 -9.26
N LEU A 353 -19.72 -14.21 -9.11
CA LEU A 353 -18.96 -13.66 -10.23
C LEU A 353 -18.50 -14.72 -11.21
N VAL A 354 -17.99 -15.86 -10.73
CA VAL A 354 -17.49 -16.93 -11.60
C VAL A 354 -18.65 -17.74 -12.18
N ASN A 355 -19.54 -18.25 -11.33
CA ASN A 355 -20.55 -19.21 -11.78
C ASN A 355 -21.69 -18.57 -12.57
N THR A 356 -22.01 -17.28 -12.28
CA THR A 356 -23.13 -16.62 -12.97
C THR A 356 -22.67 -15.71 -14.10
N TYR A 357 -21.53 -15.01 -13.92
CA TYR A 357 -21.12 -13.95 -14.85
C TYR A 357 -19.78 -14.20 -15.55
N ASN A 358 -19.11 -15.32 -15.29
CA ASN A 358 -17.80 -15.68 -15.85
C ASN A 358 -16.73 -14.60 -15.63
N ILE A 359 -16.79 -13.86 -14.52
CA ILE A 359 -15.76 -12.92 -14.12
C ILE A 359 -14.80 -13.65 -13.16
N PRO A 360 -13.51 -13.77 -13.50
CA PRO A 360 -12.53 -14.45 -12.65
C PRO A 360 -12.37 -13.76 -11.29
N CYS A 361 -12.13 -14.56 -10.26
CA CYS A 361 -11.80 -14.11 -8.92
C CYS A 361 -10.37 -14.53 -8.53
N VAL A 362 -9.79 -13.83 -7.57
CA VAL A 362 -8.50 -14.24 -6.98
C VAL A 362 -8.64 -15.64 -6.36
N PRO A 363 -7.63 -16.50 -6.48
CA PRO A 363 -7.66 -17.84 -5.90
C PRO A 363 -7.91 -17.81 -4.39
N ILE A 364 -8.82 -18.65 -3.90
CA ILE A 364 -9.00 -18.92 -2.47
C ILE A 364 -8.00 -20.01 -2.10
N LEU A 365 -7.09 -19.71 -1.18
CA LEU A 365 -6.02 -20.61 -0.75
C LEU A 365 -6.43 -21.44 0.46
N ASP A 366 -7.22 -20.84 1.37
CA ASP A 366 -7.75 -21.49 2.57
C ASP A 366 -9.04 -20.78 3.00
N GLU A 367 -10.05 -21.54 3.42
CA GLU A 367 -11.34 -21.01 3.87
C GLU A 367 -11.49 -20.98 5.39
N HIS A 368 -10.63 -21.70 6.12
CA HIS A 368 -10.70 -21.91 7.56
C HIS A 368 -9.36 -21.70 8.26
N PHE A 369 -8.56 -20.75 7.77
CA PHE A 369 -7.23 -20.49 8.29
C PHE A 369 -7.27 -19.90 9.68
N ILE A 370 -6.47 -20.46 10.58
CA ILE A 370 -6.21 -19.91 11.91
C ILE A 370 -4.86 -19.19 11.89
N LEU A 371 -4.83 -17.97 12.42
CA LEU A 371 -3.57 -17.22 12.49
C LEU A 371 -2.55 -17.94 13.36
N PRO A 372 -1.28 -17.94 12.98
CA PRO A 372 -0.20 -18.51 13.79
C PRO A 372 0.05 -17.69 15.07
N ASP A 373 0.99 -18.13 15.88
CA ASP A 373 1.33 -17.46 17.14
C ASP A 373 2.13 -16.17 16.94
N THR A 374 2.84 -16.04 15.82
CA THR A 374 3.72 -14.91 15.56
C THR A 374 3.48 -14.28 14.21
N CYS A 375 3.81 -12.98 14.10
CA CYS A 375 3.79 -12.25 12.85
C CYS A 375 4.80 -12.81 11.84
N ASP A 376 5.96 -13.28 12.28
CA ASP A 376 6.99 -13.87 11.43
C ASP A 376 6.48 -15.13 10.73
N GLU A 377 5.78 -16.02 11.45
CA GLU A 377 5.15 -17.21 10.87
C GLU A 377 4.08 -16.82 9.84
N MET A 378 3.33 -15.74 10.08
CA MET A 378 2.35 -15.25 9.11
C MET A 378 3.01 -14.67 7.85
N VAL A 379 4.15 -13.98 8.00
CA VAL A 379 4.94 -13.50 6.86
C VAL A 379 5.57 -14.66 6.10
N ALA A 380 6.08 -15.67 6.79
CA ALA A 380 6.59 -16.89 6.17
C ALA A 380 5.49 -17.66 5.42
N TYR A 381 4.27 -17.71 5.93
CA TYR A 381 3.12 -18.28 5.22
C TYR A 381 2.81 -17.55 3.91
N ALA A 382 3.09 -16.25 3.82
CA ALA A 382 2.90 -15.50 2.59
C ALA A 382 3.84 -15.96 1.46
N ASP A 383 5.03 -16.50 1.80
CA ASP A 383 5.90 -17.15 0.83
C ASP A 383 5.21 -18.43 0.31
N GLY A 384 5.18 -18.61 -0.99
CA GLY A 384 4.53 -19.79 -1.59
C GLY A 384 4.32 -19.64 -3.09
N ILE A 385 3.63 -20.62 -3.63
CA ILE A 385 3.40 -20.76 -5.07
C ILE A 385 2.05 -20.16 -5.45
N SER A 386 2.03 -19.38 -6.53
CA SER A 386 0.82 -18.84 -7.14
C SER A 386 0.00 -19.95 -7.78
N GLN A 387 -1.31 -19.93 -7.58
CA GLN A 387 -2.23 -20.84 -8.28
C GLN A 387 -2.50 -20.40 -9.73
N LEU A 388 -2.03 -19.23 -10.14
CA LEU A 388 -2.22 -18.74 -11.50
C LEU A 388 -1.22 -19.30 -12.50
N ASP A 389 0.06 -19.44 -12.08
CA ASP A 389 1.14 -19.82 -12.99
C ASP A 389 2.16 -20.82 -12.41
N GLY A 390 2.00 -21.21 -11.13
CA GLY A 390 2.93 -22.15 -10.49
C GLY A 390 4.27 -21.54 -10.06
N GLU A 391 4.45 -20.22 -10.23
CA GLU A 391 5.62 -19.48 -9.78
C GLU A 391 5.38 -18.85 -8.39
N MET A 392 6.38 -18.15 -7.86
CA MET A 392 6.29 -17.48 -6.55
C MET A 392 5.15 -16.45 -6.51
N ARG A 393 4.24 -16.53 -5.53
CA ARG A 393 3.16 -15.54 -5.34
C ARG A 393 3.66 -14.26 -4.65
N GLU A 394 2.99 -13.13 -4.87
CA GLU A 394 3.31 -11.85 -4.19
C GLU A 394 3.03 -11.91 -2.68
N GLY A 395 2.06 -12.70 -2.28
CA GLY A 395 1.63 -12.83 -0.90
C GLY A 395 0.19 -13.30 -0.78
N VAL A 396 -0.43 -12.95 0.33
CA VAL A 396 -1.80 -13.32 0.66
C VAL A 396 -2.59 -12.14 1.22
N VAL A 397 -3.91 -12.17 1.05
CA VAL A 397 -4.87 -11.30 1.73
C VAL A 397 -5.79 -12.17 2.58
N LEU A 398 -5.90 -11.82 3.86
CA LEU A 398 -6.77 -12.50 4.80
C LEU A 398 -7.99 -11.64 5.11
N ARG A 399 -9.14 -12.29 5.24
CA ARG A 399 -10.40 -11.67 5.64
C ARG A 399 -11.17 -12.55 6.60
N THR A 400 -11.78 -11.94 7.61
CA THR A 400 -12.77 -12.65 8.44
C THR A 400 -13.98 -13.04 7.61
N ILE A 401 -14.66 -14.11 8.01
CA ILE A 401 -15.84 -14.63 7.29
C ILE A 401 -16.93 -13.55 7.15
N ASP A 402 -17.10 -12.69 8.16
CA ASP A 402 -18.04 -11.57 8.13
C ASP A 402 -17.55 -10.36 7.30
N GLY A 403 -16.33 -10.42 6.75
CA GLY A 403 -15.72 -9.38 5.92
C GLY A 403 -15.34 -8.08 6.62
N ARG A 404 -15.41 -8.03 7.97
CA ARG A 404 -15.17 -6.80 8.75
C ARG A 404 -13.70 -6.48 8.91
N GLU A 405 -12.88 -7.49 9.10
CA GLU A 405 -11.45 -7.33 9.25
C GLU A 405 -10.71 -7.92 8.06
N SER A 406 -9.66 -7.24 7.65
CA SER A 406 -8.80 -7.71 6.57
C SER A 406 -7.38 -7.13 6.71
N PHE A 407 -6.40 -7.87 6.22
CA PHE A 407 -5.01 -7.44 6.12
C PHE A 407 -4.30 -8.21 5.01
N LYS A 408 -3.10 -7.77 4.65
CA LYS A 408 -2.22 -8.46 3.71
C LYS A 408 -0.92 -8.89 4.38
N ALA A 409 -0.40 -10.04 3.98
CA ALA A 409 0.99 -10.44 4.21
C ALA A 409 1.69 -10.57 2.85
N VAL A 410 2.83 -9.90 2.72
CA VAL A 410 3.59 -9.85 1.45
C VAL A 410 4.82 -10.71 1.59
N SER A 411 5.07 -11.56 0.60
CA SER A 411 6.22 -12.46 0.54
C SER A 411 7.54 -11.66 0.51
N ASN A 412 8.44 -11.98 1.43
CA ASN A 412 9.78 -11.38 1.44
C ASN A 412 10.62 -11.89 0.26
N GLU A 413 10.47 -13.14 -0.13
CA GLU A 413 11.15 -13.71 -1.30
C GLU A 413 10.69 -13.07 -2.60
N PHE A 414 9.38 -12.80 -2.72
CA PHE A 414 8.83 -12.06 -3.86
C PHE A 414 9.42 -10.65 -3.96
N LEU A 415 9.51 -9.94 -2.84
CA LEU A 415 10.11 -8.61 -2.81
C LEU A 415 11.58 -8.64 -3.23
N ILE A 416 12.34 -9.65 -2.82
CA ILE A 416 13.73 -9.85 -3.24
C ILE A 416 13.82 -10.08 -4.74
N LYS A 417 12.93 -10.90 -5.32
CA LYS A 417 12.97 -11.27 -6.74
C LYS A 417 12.47 -10.15 -7.65
N TYR A 418 11.35 -9.53 -7.32
CA TYR A 418 10.60 -8.64 -8.23
C TYR A 418 10.59 -7.16 -7.86
N HIS A 419 10.87 -6.79 -6.60
CA HIS A 419 10.92 -5.37 -6.22
C HIS A 419 12.15 -4.68 -6.81
N GLN A 420 11.94 -3.53 -7.50
CA GLN A 420 13.00 -2.72 -8.13
C GLN A 420 13.36 -1.51 -7.27
#